data_48022ffbfaaef3c9b6567c00e29b6970
#
_entry.id   48022ffbfaaef3c9b6567c00e29b6970
#
_cell.length_a   1.000
_cell.length_b   1.000
_cell.length_c   1.000
_cell.angle_alpha   90.00
_cell.angle_beta   90.00
_cell.angle_gamma   90.00
#
_symmetry.space_group_name_H-M   'P 1'
#
loop_
_entity.id
_entity.type
_entity.pdbx_description
1 polymer ?
#
loop_
_entity_poly.entity_id
_entity_poly.type
_entity_poly.pdbx_seq_one_letter_code
_entity_poly.pdbx_strand_id
1 'polypeptide(L)'
;MWHLGKVPLIYIFSGIVFVFGLSIIATASERVATPEIPKALATIEEGHAEIMRRNHMDLMIHKRKKTVHEGIRSEQYSLKACVSCHAVLGDDKKPVSVASPKHFCRTCHDYVAVKVDCFQCHASKPPPSLVLDRGSSSFLSKQIQEYLR
;
A
#
# COMPACT_ATOMS: atom_id res chain seq x y z
N MET A 1 -53.30 -45.00 -4.38
CA MET A 1 -53.22 -44.25 -5.63
C MET A 1 -52.91 -42.78 -5.29
N TRP A 2 -51.70 -42.33 -5.55
CA TRP A 2 -51.25 -40.99 -5.24
C TRP A 2 -51.61 -40.09 -6.40
N HIS A 3 -52.55 -39.15 -6.19
CA HIS A 3 -52.84 -38.09 -7.17
C HIS A 3 -51.69 -37.12 -7.21
N LEU A 4 -50.81 -37.24 -8.20
CA LEU A 4 -49.89 -36.15 -8.56
C LEU A 4 -50.74 -35.02 -9.10
N GLY A 5 -51.04 -34.04 -8.25
CA GLY A 5 -51.68 -32.79 -8.68
C GLY A 5 -50.82 -32.12 -9.76
N LYS A 6 -51.46 -31.77 -10.88
CA LYS A 6 -50.80 -31.04 -12.00
C LYS A 6 -50.30 -29.70 -11.47
N VAL A 7 -49.01 -29.61 -11.15
CA VAL A 7 -48.39 -28.34 -10.78
C VAL A 7 -48.41 -27.46 -12.02
N PRO A 8 -49.07 -26.29 -12.01
CA PRO A 8 -49.16 -25.48 -13.20
C PRO A 8 -47.78 -25.05 -13.67
N LEU A 9 -47.53 -25.11 -14.95
CA LEU A 9 -46.26 -24.85 -15.61
C LEU A 9 -45.61 -23.53 -15.17
N ILE A 10 -46.42 -22.56 -14.76
CA ILE A 10 -45.99 -21.23 -14.27
C ILE A 10 -45.15 -21.32 -13.00
N TYR A 11 -45.46 -22.24 -12.06
CA TYR A 11 -44.67 -22.42 -10.82
C TYR A 11 -43.34 -23.11 -11.10
N ILE A 12 -43.28 -24.00 -12.09
CA ILE A 12 -42.03 -24.63 -12.52
C ILE A 12 -41.11 -23.57 -13.14
N PHE A 13 -41.65 -22.72 -14.02
CA PHE A 13 -40.88 -21.64 -14.65
C PHE A 13 -40.40 -20.61 -13.60
N SER A 14 -41.26 -20.21 -12.66
CA SER A 14 -40.88 -19.28 -11.57
C SER A 14 -39.81 -19.86 -10.67
N GLY A 15 -39.87 -21.16 -10.35
CA GLY A 15 -38.82 -21.83 -9.56
C GLY A 15 -37.48 -21.89 -10.28
N ILE A 16 -37.46 -22.15 -11.59
CA ILE A 16 -36.24 -22.17 -12.39
C ILE A 16 -35.60 -20.77 -12.45
N VAL A 17 -36.39 -19.73 -12.72
CA VAL A 17 -35.89 -18.34 -12.74
C VAL A 17 -35.32 -17.92 -11.37
N PHE A 18 -35.97 -18.31 -10.28
CA PHE A 18 -35.48 -18.02 -8.93
C PHE A 18 -34.16 -18.72 -8.61
N VAL A 19 -34.01 -19.99 -8.95
CA VAL A 19 -32.78 -20.76 -8.75
C VAL A 19 -31.64 -20.21 -9.61
N PHE A 20 -31.88 -19.90 -10.87
CA PHE A 20 -30.88 -19.27 -11.74
C PHE A 20 -30.51 -17.86 -11.30
N GLY A 21 -31.46 -17.07 -10.81
CA GLY A 21 -31.21 -15.72 -10.27
C GLY A 21 -30.31 -15.74 -9.04
N LEU A 22 -30.50 -16.69 -8.13
CA LEU A 22 -29.61 -16.85 -6.97
C LEU A 22 -28.19 -17.29 -7.34
N SER A 23 -28.03 -18.09 -8.39
CA SER A 23 -26.70 -18.56 -8.84
C SER A 23 -25.82 -17.43 -9.38
N ILE A 24 -26.40 -16.40 -9.97
CA ILE A 24 -25.64 -15.24 -10.51
C ILE A 24 -25.10 -14.35 -9.38
N ILE A 25 -25.79 -14.27 -8.25
CA ILE A 25 -25.36 -13.44 -7.11
C ILE A 25 -24.15 -14.08 -6.39
N ALA A 26 -24.00 -15.40 -6.43
CA ALA A 26 -22.94 -16.11 -5.72
C ALA A 26 -21.54 -15.96 -6.34
N THR A 27 -21.40 -15.51 -7.59
CA THR A 27 -20.11 -15.38 -8.27
C THR A 27 -19.45 -14.01 -8.18
N ALA A 28 -20.11 -13.02 -7.58
CA ALA A 28 -19.64 -11.63 -7.52
C ALA A 28 -18.65 -11.33 -6.38
N SER A 29 -18.13 -12.34 -5.67
CA SER A 29 -17.17 -12.14 -4.58
C SER A 29 -15.75 -12.51 -4.99
N GLU A 30 -15.29 -12.03 -6.16
CA GLU A 30 -13.84 -11.94 -6.39
C GLU A 30 -13.30 -10.87 -5.46
N ARG A 31 -12.69 -11.30 -4.35
CA ARG A 31 -11.94 -10.39 -3.49
C ARG A 31 -10.80 -9.81 -4.30
N VAL A 32 -10.77 -8.49 -4.41
CA VAL A 32 -9.62 -7.80 -5.01
C VAL A 32 -8.36 -8.30 -4.29
N ALA A 33 -7.43 -8.86 -5.05
CA ALA A 33 -6.19 -9.38 -4.50
C ALA A 33 -5.45 -8.26 -3.74
N THR A 34 -5.05 -8.53 -2.50
CA THR A 34 -4.26 -7.58 -1.72
C THR A 34 -2.89 -7.40 -2.38
N PRO A 35 -2.36 -6.17 -2.45
CA PRO A 35 -1.07 -5.93 -3.07
C PRO A 35 0.05 -6.57 -2.27
N GLU A 36 1.06 -7.09 -2.96
CA GLU A 36 2.31 -7.50 -2.35
C GLU A 36 3.15 -6.27 -2.03
N ILE A 37 3.26 -5.95 -0.74
CA ILE A 37 3.95 -4.75 -0.26
C ILE A 37 5.46 -5.05 -0.18
N PRO A 38 6.32 -4.29 -0.90
CA PRO A 38 7.76 -4.46 -0.81
C PRO A 38 8.26 -4.23 0.63
N LYS A 39 9.21 -5.05 1.06
CA LYS A 39 9.84 -4.86 2.38
C LYS A 39 10.78 -3.66 2.36
N ALA A 40 10.81 -2.91 3.47
CA ALA A 40 11.77 -1.86 3.69
C ALA A 40 13.22 -2.39 3.65
N LEU A 41 14.17 -1.53 3.30
CA LEU A 41 15.60 -1.88 3.27
C LEU A 41 16.20 -2.01 4.67
N ALA A 42 15.60 -1.39 5.67
CA ALA A 42 16.03 -1.45 7.06
C ALA A 42 14.90 -1.93 7.97
N THR A 43 15.28 -2.58 9.08
CA THR A 43 14.37 -2.93 10.16
C THR A 43 14.36 -1.77 11.15
N ILE A 44 13.19 -1.22 11.42
CA ILE A 44 12.96 -0.22 12.45
C ILE A 44 12.27 -0.94 13.63
N GLU A 45 12.01 -0.22 14.70
CA GLU A 45 11.40 -0.74 15.93
C GLU A 45 10.21 -1.66 15.70
N GLU A 46 10.06 -2.63 16.58
CA GLU A 46 8.88 -3.49 16.65
C GLU A 46 7.60 -2.62 16.77
N GLY A 47 6.57 -2.97 16.02
CA GLY A 47 5.33 -2.20 15.97
C GLY A 47 5.30 -1.04 14.97
N HIS A 48 6.43 -0.64 14.37
CA HIS A 48 6.48 0.46 13.40
C HIS A 48 5.48 0.27 12.24
N ALA A 49 5.43 -0.92 11.68
CA ALA A 49 4.53 -1.23 10.56
C ALA A 49 3.05 -1.08 10.95
N GLU A 50 2.69 -1.42 12.19
CA GLU A 50 1.32 -1.29 12.71
C GLU A 50 0.96 0.18 12.90
N ILE A 51 1.86 0.97 13.50
CA ILE A 51 1.69 2.42 13.67
C ILE A 51 1.51 3.08 12.31
N MET A 52 2.36 2.74 11.33
CA MET A 52 2.29 3.33 9.99
C MET A 52 1.02 2.95 9.24
N ARG A 53 0.54 1.72 9.34
CA ARG A 53 -0.73 1.33 8.71
C ARG A 53 -1.92 2.14 9.22
N ARG A 54 -1.92 2.50 10.50
CA ARG A 54 -3.04 3.22 11.12
C ARG A 54 -2.92 4.74 11.04
N ASN A 55 -1.72 5.26 11.18
CA ASN A 55 -1.52 6.68 11.48
C ASN A 55 -0.67 7.43 10.43
N HIS A 56 -0.13 6.75 9.40
CA HIS A 56 0.81 7.44 8.49
C HIS A 56 0.20 8.66 7.81
N MET A 57 -1.10 8.64 7.52
CA MET A 57 -1.79 9.77 6.89
C MET A 57 -1.75 11.00 7.82
N ASP A 58 -2.11 10.84 9.08
CA ASP A 58 -2.09 11.93 10.07
C ASP A 58 -0.66 12.41 10.35
N LEU A 59 0.28 11.48 10.46
CA LEU A 59 1.71 11.80 10.61
C LEU A 59 2.23 12.64 9.43
N MET A 60 1.87 12.29 8.21
CA MET A 60 2.28 13.01 7.00
C MET A 60 1.62 14.39 6.91
N ILE A 61 0.34 14.52 7.23
CA ILE A 61 -0.37 15.81 7.26
C ILE A 61 0.25 16.72 8.32
N HIS A 62 0.48 16.19 9.52
CA HIS A 62 1.08 16.93 10.61
C HIS A 62 2.50 17.41 10.25
N LYS A 63 3.33 16.52 9.69
CA LYS A 63 4.68 16.84 9.26
C LYS A 63 4.70 17.89 8.16
N ARG A 64 3.81 17.76 7.16
CA ARG A 64 3.66 18.75 6.09
C ARG A 64 3.32 20.13 6.65
N LYS A 65 2.32 20.20 7.55
CA LYS A 65 1.92 21.46 8.19
C LYS A 65 3.08 22.13 8.91
N LYS A 66 3.78 21.39 9.78
CA LYS A 66 4.95 21.90 10.51
C LYS A 66 6.06 22.38 9.57
N THR A 67 6.37 21.62 8.54
CA THR A 67 7.44 22.00 7.60
C THR A 67 7.07 23.20 6.75
N VAL A 68 5.84 23.25 6.21
CA VAL A 68 5.44 24.28 5.24
C VAL A 68 5.08 25.59 5.95
N HIS A 69 4.37 25.53 7.07
CA HIS A 69 3.86 26.74 7.76
C HIS A 69 4.77 27.23 8.88
N GLU A 70 5.49 26.31 9.53
CA GLU A 70 6.28 26.65 10.72
C GLU A 70 7.80 26.54 10.43
N GLY A 71 8.21 26.07 9.26
CA GLY A 71 9.61 25.89 8.89
C GLY A 71 10.34 24.78 9.66
N ILE A 72 9.62 23.98 10.44
CA ILE A 72 10.21 22.93 11.27
C ILE A 72 10.54 21.71 10.42
N ARG A 73 11.83 21.41 10.29
CA ARG A 73 12.38 20.31 9.49
C ARG A 73 12.99 19.24 10.39
N SER A 74 12.18 18.66 11.30
CA SER A 74 12.64 17.56 12.14
C SER A 74 12.87 16.30 11.32
N GLU A 75 13.83 15.47 11.74
CA GLU A 75 14.21 14.22 11.06
C GLU A 75 13.12 13.15 11.20
N GLN A 76 12.42 13.12 12.34
CA GLN A 76 11.38 12.13 12.60
C GLN A 76 10.24 12.24 11.58
N TYR A 77 9.90 11.13 10.96
CA TYR A 77 8.87 11.01 9.90
C TYR A 77 9.13 11.92 8.68
N SER A 78 10.39 12.21 8.38
CA SER A 78 10.71 12.98 7.18
C SER A 78 10.44 12.15 5.91
N LEU A 79 9.88 12.79 4.87
CA LEU A 79 9.62 12.11 3.58
C LEU A 79 10.92 11.55 2.98
N LYS A 80 12.04 12.26 3.15
CA LYS A 80 13.36 11.80 2.70
C LYS A 80 13.76 10.48 3.36
N ALA A 81 13.57 10.34 4.68
CA ALA A 81 13.84 9.10 5.41
C ALA A 81 12.91 7.97 4.95
N CYS A 82 11.62 8.25 4.79
CA CYS A 82 10.66 7.27 4.29
C CYS A 82 11.06 6.72 2.92
N VAL A 83 11.38 7.62 1.97
CA VAL A 83 11.79 7.23 0.61
C VAL A 83 13.11 6.45 0.61
N SER A 84 14.05 6.78 1.50
CA SER A 84 15.33 6.06 1.60
C SER A 84 15.15 4.64 2.16
N CYS A 85 14.38 4.49 3.24
CA CYS A 85 14.12 3.18 3.83
C CYS A 85 13.24 2.28 2.96
N HIS A 86 12.26 2.86 2.28
CA HIS A 86 11.29 2.14 1.46
C HIS A 86 11.63 2.15 -0.03
N ALA A 87 12.86 2.47 -0.41
CA ALA A 87 13.31 2.38 -1.78
C ALA A 87 13.20 0.95 -2.31
N VAL A 88 12.54 0.77 -3.44
CA VAL A 88 12.47 -0.50 -4.15
C VAL A 88 13.50 -0.48 -5.25
N LEU A 89 14.36 -1.49 -5.30
CA LEU A 89 15.37 -1.62 -6.34
C LEU A 89 14.79 -2.37 -7.54
N GLY A 90 15.02 -1.84 -8.73
CA GLY A 90 14.73 -2.50 -10.00
C GLY A 90 15.77 -3.59 -10.30
N ASP A 91 15.61 -4.22 -11.47
CA ASP A 91 16.51 -5.27 -11.96
C ASP A 91 17.93 -4.73 -12.20
N ASP A 92 18.06 -3.45 -12.50
CA ASP A 92 19.32 -2.69 -12.65
C ASP A 92 19.94 -2.29 -11.29
N LYS A 93 19.39 -2.77 -10.18
CA LYS A 93 19.77 -2.42 -8.80
C LYS A 93 19.67 -0.94 -8.46
N LYS A 94 18.96 -0.15 -9.26
CA LYS A 94 18.69 1.26 -8.97
C LYS A 94 17.29 1.45 -8.41
N PRO A 95 17.07 2.46 -7.57
CA PRO A 95 15.74 2.76 -7.06
C PRO A 95 14.76 3.09 -8.18
N VAL A 96 13.60 2.44 -8.15
CA VAL A 96 12.50 2.76 -9.08
C VAL A 96 11.87 4.10 -8.70
N SER A 97 11.41 4.85 -9.72
CA SER A 97 10.69 6.11 -9.49
C SER A 97 9.21 5.85 -9.22
N VAL A 98 8.50 6.88 -8.75
CA VAL A 98 7.05 6.84 -8.58
C VAL A 98 6.27 6.57 -9.87
N ALA A 99 6.89 6.69 -11.04
CA ALA A 99 6.28 6.29 -12.31
C ALA A 99 6.09 4.76 -12.41
N SER A 100 6.90 3.99 -11.66
CA SER A 100 6.79 2.53 -11.64
C SER A 100 5.69 2.07 -10.67
N PRO A 101 4.81 1.14 -11.06
CA PRO A 101 3.84 0.53 -10.15
C PRO A 101 4.50 -0.27 -9.02
N LYS A 102 5.77 -0.65 -9.17
CA LYS A 102 6.56 -1.33 -8.14
C LYS A 102 7.04 -0.37 -7.02
N HIS A 103 6.86 0.95 -7.18
CA HIS A 103 7.27 1.92 -6.16
C HIS A 103 6.49 1.69 -4.86
N PHE A 104 7.18 1.65 -3.72
CA PHE A 104 6.58 1.30 -2.42
C PHE A 104 5.28 2.06 -2.13
N CYS A 105 5.28 3.39 -2.25
CA CYS A 105 4.08 4.19 -1.98
C CYS A 105 2.94 3.82 -2.94
N ARG A 106 3.24 3.62 -4.23
CA ARG A 106 2.24 3.29 -5.24
C ARG A 106 1.57 1.95 -5.00
N THR A 107 2.32 0.96 -4.52
CA THR A 107 1.75 -0.37 -4.26
C THR A 107 0.50 -0.32 -3.38
N CYS A 108 0.50 0.52 -2.33
CA CYS A 108 -0.68 0.70 -1.49
C CYS A 108 -1.64 1.76 -2.04
N HIS A 109 -1.11 2.90 -2.51
CA HIS A 109 -1.95 4.02 -2.94
C HIS A 109 -2.74 3.73 -4.22
N ASP A 110 -2.18 2.98 -5.17
CA ASP A 110 -2.91 2.52 -6.37
C ASP A 110 -4.03 1.54 -5.97
N TYR A 111 -3.77 0.65 -5.02
CA TYR A 111 -4.75 -0.30 -4.51
C TYR A 111 -5.97 0.38 -3.87
N VAL A 112 -5.75 1.43 -3.09
CA VAL A 112 -6.84 2.19 -2.44
C VAL A 112 -7.33 3.37 -3.28
N ALA A 113 -6.91 3.49 -4.53
CA ALA A 113 -7.27 4.55 -5.48
C ALA A 113 -6.99 5.99 -4.94
N VAL A 114 -5.95 6.15 -4.12
CA VAL A 114 -5.50 7.44 -3.58
C VAL A 114 -4.27 7.94 -4.34
N LYS A 115 -4.39 9.12 -4.94
CA LYS A 115 -3.28 9.73 -5.68
C LYS A 115 -2.18 10.24 -4.75
N VAL A 116 -0.94 9.87 -5.04
CA VAL A 116 0.25 10.42 -4.37
C VAL A 116 0.71 11.68 -5.10
N ASP A 117 0.44 12.85 -4.54
CA ASP A 117 0.80 14.14 -5.13
C ASP A 117 2.16 14.68 -4.67
N CYS A 118 2.73 14.12 -3.61
CA CYS A 118 4.00 14.56 -3.00
C CYS A 118 5.15 14.66 -4.02
N PHE A 119 5.19 13.71 -4.94
CA PHE A 119 6.27 13.59 -5.93
C PHE A 119 6.12 14.48 -7.16
N GLN A 120 5.14 15.38 -7.17
CA GLN A 120 5.11 16.47 -8.11
C GLN A 120 6.18 17.55 -7.79
N CYS A 121 6.57 17.62 -6.51
CA CYS A 121 7.58 18.56 -6.02
C CYS A 121 8.78 17.88 -5.36
N HIS A 122 8.58 16.69 -4.78
CA HIS A 122 9.63 15.94 -4.08
C HIS A 122 10.21 14.83 -4.96
N ALA A 123 11.52 14.57 -4.80
CA ALA A 123 12.17 13.43 -5.43
C ALA A 123 11.56 12.11 -4.91
N SER A 124 11.21 11.22 -5.84
CA SER A 124 10.67 9.90 -5.53
C SER A 124 11.72 8.80 -5.37
N LYS A 125 12.97 9.15 -5.61
CA LYS A 125 14.14 8.28 -5.44
C LYS A 125 15.05 8.85 -4.38
N PRO A 126 15.64 8.01 -3.51
CA PRO A 126 16.70 8.48 -2.63
C PRO A 126 17.93 8.90 -3.45
N PRO A 127 18.75 9.83 -2.94
CA PRO A 127 20.05 10.10 -3.57
C PRO A 127 20.93 8.84 -3.51
N PRO A 128 21.85 8.65 -4.46
CA PRO A 128 22.70 7.45 -4.53
C PRO A 128 23.45 7.11 -3.23
N SER A 129 23.85 8.15 -2.48
CA SER A 129 24.51 8.01 -1.18
C SER A 129 23.63 7.44 -0.06
N LEU A 130 22.32 7.42 -0.26
CA LEU A 130 21.34 6.86 0.68
C LEU A 130 20.65 5.61 0.15
N VAL A 131 21.09 5.07 -0.97
CA VAL A 131 20.66 3.75 -1.45
C VAL A 131 21.40 2.71 -0.65
N LEU A 132 20.69 2.12 0.29
CA LEU A 132 21.24 1.19 1.24
C LEU A 132 21.31 -0.20 0.62
N ASP A 133 22.48 -0.80 0.60
CA ASP A 133 22.64 -2.21 0.23
C ASP A 133 22.07 -3.09 1.35
N ARG A 134 21.14 -3.98 1.03
CA ARG A 134 20.52 -4.91 1.99
C ARG A 134 21.55 -5.81 2.73
N GLY A 135 22.78 -5.89 2.23
CA GLY A 135 23.85 -6.67 2.82
C GLY A 135 24.61 -5.98 3.97
N SER A 136 24.42 -4.68 4.17
CA SER A 136 25.17 -3.89 5.16
C SER A 136 24.30 -3.43 6.33
N SER A 137 23.72 -4.38 7.07
CA SER A 137 22.79 -4.07 8.18
C SER A 137 23.43 -3.26 9.32
N SER A 138 24.74 -3.38 9.55
CA SER A 138 25.44 -2.68 10.61
C SER A 138 25.74 -1.21 10.30
N PHE A 139 25.96 -0.88 9.03
CA PHE A 139 26.19 0.50 8.60
C PHE A 139 24.88 1.29 8.58
N LEU A 140 23.79 0.61 8.26
CA LEU A 140 22.44 1.12 8.18
C LEU A 140 21.88 1.59 9.51
N SER A 141 22.03 0.77 10.54
CA SER A 141 21.52 1.09 11.88
C SER A 141 22.19 2.35 12.42
N LYS A 142 23.50 2.53 12.15
CA LYS A 142 24.26 3.67 12.62
C LYS A 142 23.91 4.97 11.90
N GLN A 143 23.79 4.94 10.56
CA GLN A 143 23.42 6.12 9.78
C GLN A 143 21.95 6.54 9.98
N ILE A 144 21.04 5.56 10.09
CA ILE A 144 19.65 5.86 10.39
C ILE A 144 19.48 6.37 11.81
N GLN A 145 20.18 5.82 12.79
CA GLN A 145 20.17 6.32 14.16
C GLN A 145 20.78 7.71 14.28
N GLU A 146 21.85 8.00 13.56
CA GLU A 146 22.46 9.32 13.48
C GLU A 146 21.56 10.33 12.74
N TYR A 147 20.80 9.84 11.76
CA TYR A 147 19.85 10.63 10.98
C TYR A 147 18.50 10.84 11.69
N LEU A 148 18.16 10.00 12.66
CA LEU A 148 16.94 10.10 13.47
C LEU A 148 17.16 10.82 14.81
N ARG A 149 18.40 11.22 15.15
CA ARG A 149 18.75 12.09 16.29
C ARG A 149 18.64 13.55 15.92
#